data_e6ac07799931d59a8472f4d116abc341
#
_entry.id   e6ac07799931d59a8472f4d116abc341
#
_cell.length_a   1.000
_cell.length_b   1.000
_cell.length_c   1.000
_cell.angle_alpha   90.00
_cell.angle_beta   90.00
_cell.angle_gamma   90.00
#
_symmetry.space_group_name_H-M   'P 1'
#
loop_
_entity.id
_entity.type
_entity.pdbx_description
1 polymer ?
#
loop_
_entity_poly.entity_id
_entity_poly.type
_entity_poly.pdbx_seq_one_letter_code
_entity_poly.pdbx_strand_id
1 'polypeptide(L)'
;LLPSKKMYLAGIDYSSQLNNLPLQVYAEWADTRTNGDVQGISYNHYIYQDGYYQHGFPLGHAMGGDGQMLSLGGDIRFDVMNRLNGRVMVAKVNQSNSINNQAFTQKDEIKALDLTWTHYLKPNAPLKLNGWVSDSDVYGQDAGVSIGVEIPLDRSLF
;
A
#
# COMPACT_ATOMS: atom_id res chain seq x y z
N LEU A 1 18.12 -23.53 -15.28
CA LEU A 1 18.53 -22.74 -14.11
C LEU A 1 17.29 -22.11 -13.50
N LEU A 2 16.80 -22.65 -12.38
CA LEU A 2 15.75 -22.00 -11.60
C LEU A 2 16.37 -20.88 -10.75
N PRO A 3 15.73 -19.70 -10.65
CA PRO A 3 16.22 -18.64 -9.77
C PRO A 3 16.31 -19.15 -8.33
N SER A 4 17.45 -18.96 -7.70
CA SER A 4 17.68 -19.37 -6.30
C SER A 4 16.92 -18.52 -5.28
N LYS A 5 16.42 -17.35 -5.70
CA LYS A 5 15.71 -16.38 -4.85
C LYS A 5 14.38 -16.03 -5.49
N LYS A 6 13.31 -16.10 -4.72
CA LYS A 6 11.95 -15.89 -5.21
C LYS A 6 11.25 -14.94 -4.28
N MET A 7 10.51 -14.00 -4.86
CA MET A 7 9.53 -13.16 -4.20
C MET A 7 8.17 -13.47 -4.80
N TYR A 8 7.12 -13.27 -4.03
CA TYR A 8 5.77 -13.63 -4.43
C TYR A 8 4.85 -12.44 -4.25
N LEU A 9 3.97 -12.26 -5.23
CA LEU A 9 2.83 -11.36 -5.19
C LEU A 9 1.63 -12.13 -5.72
N ALA A 10 0.54 -12.14 -4.97
CA ALA A 10 -0.72 -12.73 -5.38
C ALA A 10 -1.87 -11.83 -4.95
N GLY A 11 -2.85 -11.70 -5.80
CA GLY A 11 -4.03 -10.89 -5.50
C GLY A 11 -5.26 -11.45 -6.20
N ILE A 12 -6.41 -11.11 -5.65
CA ILE A 12 -7.72 -11.38 -6.22
C ILE A 12 -8.59 -10.16 -6.02
N ASP A 13 -9.37 -9.82 -7.02
CA ASP A 13 -10.44 -8.84 -6.93
C ASP A 13 -11.77 -9.45 -7.35
N TYR A 14 -12.83 -8.95 -6.76
CA TYR A 14 -14.20 -9.37 -7.02
C TYR A 14 -15.11 -8.16 -7.07
N SER A 15 -15.85 -8.05 -8.17
CA SER A 15 -16.85 -7.01 -8.39
C SER A 15 -18.25 -7.61 -8.32
N SER A 16 -19.14 -6.96 -7.57
CA SER A 16 -20.50 -7.41 -7.34
C SER A 16 -21.43 -6.22 -7.09
N GLN A 17 -22.63 -6.53 -6.62
CA GLN A 17 -23.59 -5.54 -6.13
C GLN A 17 -24.07 -5.93 -4.73
N LEU A 18 -24.05 -4.98 -3.81
CA LEU A 18 -24.64 -5.10 -2.48
C LEU A 18 -25.90 -4.23 -2.43
N ASN A 19 -27.09 -4.84 -2.35
CA ASN A 19 -28.38 -4.12 -2.40
C ASN A 19 -28.48 -3.15 -3.59
N ASN A 20 -28.09 -3.62 -4.80
CA ASN A 20 -28.01 -2.86 -6.04
C ASN A 20 -26.94 -1.73 -6.06
N LEU A 21 -26.08 -1.64 -5.05
CA LEU A 21 -24.95 -0.72 -5.03
C LEU A 21 -23.71 -1.41 -5.60
N PRO A 22 -23.01 -0.82 -6.58
CA PRO A 22 -21.76 -1.37 -7.08
C PRO A 22 -20.73 -1.51 -5.95
N LEU A 23 -20.19 -2.71 -5.79
CA LEU A 23 -19.19 -3.08 -4.82
C LEU A 23 -18.01 -3.75 -5.50
N GLN A 24 -16.81 -3.33 -5.17
CA GLN A 24 -15.57 -4.04 -5.50
C GLN A 24 -14.82 -4.33 -4.22
N VAL A 25 -14.31 -5.55 -4.09
CA VAL A 25 -13.42 -5.95 -2.97
C VAL A 25 -12.19 -6.61 -3.54
N TYR A 26 -11.07 -6.48 -2.85
CA TYR A 26 -9.83 -7.12 -3.24
C TYR A 26 -9.05 -7.64 -2.03
N ALA A 27 -8.22 -8.63 -2.27
CA ALA A 27 -7.21 -9.09 -1.34
C ALA A 27 -5.88 -9.20 -2.09
N GLU A 28 -4.80 -8.74 -1.47
CA GLU A 28 -3.44 -8.84 -1.98
C GLU A 28 -2.51 -9.37 -0.89
N TRP A 29 -1.69 -10.32 -1.26
CA TRP A 29 -0.62 -10.85 -0.42
C TRP A 29 0.71 -10.72 -1.15
N ALA A 30 1.72 -10.22 -0.45
CA ALA A 30 3.07 -10.07 -0.95
C ALA A 30 4.08 -10.67 0.03
N ASP A 31 5.12 -11.31 -0.50
CA ASP A 31 6.25 -11.84 0.24
C ASP A 31 7.55 -11.52 -0.51
N THR A 32 8.35 -10.62 0.05
CA THR A 32 9.64 -10.21 -0.51
C THR A 32 10.82 -10.82 0.24
N ARG A 33 10.58 -11.77 1.16
CA ARG A 33 11.65 -12.52 1.83
C ARG A 33 12.35 -13.43 0.84
N THR A 34 13.62 -13.67 1.07
CA THR A 34 14.37 -14.69 0.35
C THR A 34 14.46 -15.95 1.19
N ASN A 35 14.19 -17.11 0.55
CA ASN A 35 14.37 -18.41 1.19
C ASN A 35 15.85 -18.83 1.11
N GLY A 36 16.36 -19.49 2.15
CA GLY A 36 17.69 -20.08 2.20
C GLY A 36 18.62 -19.48 3.25
N ASP A 37 19.89 -19.77 3.15
CA ASP A 37 20.91 -19.45 4.17
C ASP A 37 21.22 -17.95 4.29
N VAL A 38 20.76 -17.12 3.34
CA VAL A 38 21.00 -15.68 3.34
C VAL A 38 19.67 -14.96 3.33
N GLN A 39 19.24 -14.50 4.50
CA GLN A 39 18.04 -13.69 4.70
C GLN A 39 18.33 -12.19 4.50
N GLY A 40 17.30 -11.41 4.24
CA GLY A 40 17.40 -9.95 4.17
C GLY A 40 18.17 -9.37 2.98
N ILE A 41 18.43 -10.16 1.95
CA ILE A 41 19.21 -9.74 0.76
C ILE A 41 18.35 -9.32 -0.43
N SER A 42 17.04 -9.54 -0.37
CA SER A 42 16.13 -9.02 -1.39
C SER A 42 16.21 -7.50 -1.41
N TYR A 43 16.21 -6.90 -2.59
CA TYR A 43 16.42 -5.47 -2.83
C TYR A 43 17.82 -4.96 -2.54
N ASN A 44 18.72 -5.75 -1.91
CA ASN A 44 20.10 -5.38 -1.62
C ASN A 44 21.06 -6.00 -2.63
N HIS A 45 22.16 -5.32 -2.90
CA HIS A 45 23.21 -5.83 -3.79
C HIS A 45 24.59 -5.54 -3.20
N TYR A 46 25.50 -6.51 -3.27
CA TYR A 46 26.81 -6.41 -2.63
C TYR A 46 27.78 -5.45 -3.35
N ILE A 47 27.54 -5.15 -4.64
CA ILE A 47 28.35 -4.20 -5.41
C ILE A 47 27.65 -2.84 -5.50
N TYR A 48 26.34 -2.85 -5.78
CA TYR A 48 25.55 -1.63 -5.92
C TYR A 48 24.92 -1.31 -4.55
N GLN A 49 25.50 -0.35 -3.84
CA GLN A 49 25.11 -0.02 -2.45
C GLN A 49 23.63 0.40 -2.34
N ASP A 50 23.10 1.09 -3.36
CA ASP A 50 21.68 1.47 -3.38
C ASP A 50 20.74 0.29 -3.63
N GLY A 51 21.25 -0.84 -4.17
CA GLY A 51 20.44 -2.03 -4.46
C GLY A 51 19.25 -1.69 -5.37
N TYR A 52 18.04 -2.11 -4.96
CA TYR A 52 16.79 -1.81 -5.66
C TYR A 52 15.99 -0.73 -4.90
N TYR A 53 16.70 0.32 -4.47
CA TYR A 53 16.16 1.49 -3.81
C TYR A 53 16.60 2.77 -4.55
N GLN A 54 15.81 3.82 -4.43
CA GLN A 54 16.15 5.18 -4.86
C GLN A 54 15.85 6.15 -3.72
N HIS A 55 16.89 6.81 -3.21
CA HIS A 55 16.79 7.73 -2.06
C HIS A 55 16.07 7.09 -0.83
N GLY A 56 16.33 5.81 -0.56
CA GLY A 56 15.70 5.05 0.51
C GLY A 56 14.30 4.50 0.19
N PHE A 57 13.71 4.85 -0.97
CA PHE A 57 12.43 4.31 -1.41
C PHE A 57 12.62 3.05 -2.25
N PRO A 58 11.93 1.94 -1.95
CA PRO A 58 12.00 0.73 -2.76
C PRO A 58 11.40 0.95 -4.14
N LEU A 59 12.08 0.48 -5.19
CA LEU A 59 11.64 0.59 -6.59
C LEU A 59 10.59 -0.48 -6.99
N GLY A 60 10.30 -1.40 -6.10
CA GLY A 60 9.29 -2.43 -6.29
C GLY A 60 8.15 -2.29 -5.29
N HIS A 61 7.92 -3.32 -4.47
CA HIS A 61 6.87 -3.31 -3.46
C HIS A 61 7.18 -2.32 -2.32
N ALA A 62 6.17 -1.60 -1.83
CA ALA A 62 6.32 -0.53 -0.83
C ALA A 62 6.96 -0.98 0.50
N MET A 63 6.81 -2.25 0.88
CA MET A 63 7.48 -2.80 2.08
C MET A 63 8.97 -3.09 1.86
N GLY A 64 9.52 -2.84 0.67
CA GLY A 64 10.92 -3.14 0.35
C GLY A 64 11.24 -4.63 0.37
N GLY A 65 12.48 -4.94 0.65
CA GLY A 65 12.96 -6.32 0.82
C GLY A 65 12.67 -6.87 2.21
N ASP A 66 12.62 -8.20 2.31
CA ASP A 66 12.51 -8.96 3.57
C ASP A 66 11.22 -8.68 4.36
N GLY A 67 10.10 -8.61 3.66
CA GLY A 67 8.80 -8.38 4.27
C GLY A 67 7.71 -9.32 3.79
N GLN A 68 6.62 -9.34 4.53
CA GLN A 68 5.33 -9.94 4.16
C GLN A 68 4.22 -8.94 4.41
N MET A 69 3.23 -8.90 3.52
CA MET A 69 2.06 -8.03 3.65
C MET A 69 0.80 -8.77 3.23
N LEU A 70 -0.27 -8.51 3.96
CA LEU A 70 -1.64 -8.81 3.54
C LEU A 70 -2.41 -7.48 3.53
N SER A 71 -3.06 -7.19 2.43
CA SER A 71 -3.94 -6.03 2.25
C SER A 71 -5.31 -6.50 1.81
N LEU A 72 -6.35 -6.01 2.46
CA LEU A 72 -7.73 -6.21 2.08
C LEU A 72 -8.37 -4.85 1.89
N GLY A 73 -9.10 -4.67 0.80
CA GLY A 73 -9.77 -3.41 0.56
C GLY A 73 -11.07 -3.57 -0.19
N GLY A 74 -11.80 -2.49 -0.25
CA GLY A 74 -13.06 -2.44 -0.96
C GLY A 74 -13.47 -1.04 -1.33
N ASP A 75 -14.37 -0.98 -2.27
CA ASP A 75 -14.95 0.22 -2.81
C ASP A 75 -16.43 0.01 -3.00
N ILE A 76 -17.24 0.92 -2.48
CA ILE A 76 -18.68 0.92 -2.65
C ILE A 76 -19.14 2.29 -3.15
N ARG A 77 -19.98 2.28 -4.17
CA ARG A 77 -20.62 3.49 -4.68
C ARG A 77 -22.06 3.52 -4.20
N PHE A 78 -22.37 4.45 -3.31
CA PHE A 78 -23.72 4.61 -2.75
C PHE A 78 -24.70 5.24 -3.74
N ASP A 79 -24.21 6.17 -4.56
CA ASP A 79 -24.93 6.83 -5.63
C ASP A 79 -23.95 7.41 -6.66
N VAL A 80 -24.45 8.20 -7.63
CA VAL A 80 -23.63 8.81 -8.68
C VAL A 80 -22.61 9.83 -8.15
N MET A 81 -22.82 10.34 -6.94
CA MET A 81 -21.99 11.37 -6.33
C MET A 81 -21.13 10.87 -5.16
N ASN A 82 -21.46 9.72 -4.56
CA ASN A 82 -20.82 9.28 -3.32
C ASN A 82 -20.17 7.90 -3.47
N ARG A 83 -18.91 7.84 -3.11
CA ARG A 83 -18.08 6.65 -3.12
C ARG A 83 -17.29 6.54 -1.81
N LEU A 84 -17.24 5.35 -1.23
CA LEU A 84 -16.40 5.04 -0.09
C LEU A 84 -15.39 3.97 -0.50
N ASN A 85 -14.13 4.24 -0.24
CA ASN A 85 -13.04 3.28 -0.37
C ASN A 85 -12.46 3.00 1.01
N GLY A 86 -12.15 1.74 1.32
CA GLY A 86 -11.52 1.36 2.56
C GLY A 86 -10.44 0.30 2.33
N ARG A 87 -9.38 0.34 3.13
CA ARG A 87 -8.29 -0.64 3.11
C ARG A 87 -7.81 -0.92 4.51
N VAL A 88 -7.63 -2.20 4.82
CA VAL A 88 -6.88 -2.66 6.00
C VAL A 88 -5.62 -3.37 5.53
N MET A 89 -4.54 -3.22 6.28
CA MET A 89 -3.24 -3.79 5.95
C MET A 89 -2.55 -4.30 7.20
N VAL A 90 -1.91 -5.45 7.10
CA VAL A 90 -0.94 -5.95 8.08
C VAL A 90 0.34 -6.27 7.33
N ALA A 91 1.46 -5.71 7.80
CA ALA A 91 2.77 -5.92 7.21
C ALA A 91 3.80 -6.27 8.28
N LYS A 92 4.67 -7.23 7.97
CA LYS A 92 5.89 -7.52 8.73
C LYS A 92 7.06 -7.17 7.86
N VAL A 93 7.88 -6.22 8.28
CA VAL A 93 8.97 -5.66 7.48
C VAL A 93 10.31 -5.91 8.16
N ASN A 94 11.37 -5.99 7.34
CA ASN A 94 12.74 -6.25 7.78
C ASN A 94 12.82 -7.41 8.79
N GLN A 95 12.26 -8.57 8.46
CA GLN A 95 12.09 -9.67 9.42
C GLN A 95 13.41 -10.27 9.91
N SER A 96 14.48 -10.17 9.12
CA SER A 96 15.84 -10.55 9.53
C SER A 96 16.56 -9.48 10.34
N ASN A 97 15.94 -8.31 10.56
CA ASN A 97 16.53 -7.15 11.22
C ASN A 97 17.86 -6.71 10.59
N SER A 98 17.90 -6.71 9.26
CA SER A 98 19.09 -6.35 8.48
C SER A 98 19.32 -4.84 8.51
N ILE A 99 20.53 -4.41 8.87
CA ILE A 99 20.97 -3.00 8.81
C ILE A 99 21.04 -2.47 7.36
N ASN A 100 21.06 -3.35 6.37
CA ASN A 100 21.10 -2.99 4.95
C ASN A 100 19.72 -2.74 4.36
N ASN A 101 18.63 -2.93 5.12
CA ASN A 101 17.28 -2.61 4.65
C ASN A 101 17.09 -1.09 4.70
N GLN A 102 17.04 -0.45 3.53
CA GLN A 102 16.95 1.02 3.44
C GLN A 102 15.53 1.55 3.68
N ALA A 103 14.51 0.72 3.47
CA ALA A 103 13.12 1.13 3.69
C ALA A 103 12.73 1.08 5.18
N PHE A 104 13.22 0.06 5.90
CA PHE A 104 12.93 -0.16 7.31
C PHE A 104 14.21 -0.56 8.03
N THR A 105 14.69 0.32 8.90
CA THR A 105 15.97 0.13 9.61
C THR A 105 15.90 -0.91 10.72
N GLN A 106 14.70 -1.29 11.13
CA GLN A 106 14.45 -2.28 12.19
C GLN A 106 13.32 -3.22 11.78
N LYS A 107 13.29 -4.40 12.38
CA LYS A 107 12.15 -5.32 12.28
C LYS A 107 10.93 -4.65 12.90
N ASP A 108 9.80 -4.67 12.16
CA ASP A 108 8.56 -4.04 12.60
C ASP A 108 7.33 -4.85 12.15
N GLU A 109 6.26 -4.76 12.91
CA GLU A 109 4.92 -5.17 12.51
C GLU A 109 4.02 -3.94 12.46
N ILE A 110 3.42 -3.71 11.29
CA ILE A 110 2.60 -2.53 11.00
C ILE A 110 1.19 -2.98 10.68
N LYS A 111 0.20 -2.40 11.36
CA LYS A 111 -1.22 -2.54 11.08
C LYS A 111 -1.76 -1.19 10.68
N ALA A 112 -2.56 -1.13 9.62
CA ALA A 112 -3.11 0.13 9.16
C ALA A 112 -4.54 -0.02 8.66
N LEU A 113 -5.32 1.02 8.86
CA LEU A 113 -6.65 1.23 8.29
C LEU A 113 -6.66 2.58 7.59
N ASP A 114 -7.17 2.61 6.37
CA ASP A 114 -7.39 3.80 5.57
C ASP A 114 -8.83 3.81 5.07
N LEU A 115 -9.49 4.98 5.17
CA LEU A 115 -10.83 5.20 4.67
C LEU A 115 -10.88 6.51 3.89
N THR A 116 -11.40 6.46 2.68
CA THR A 116 -11.58 7.64 1.82
C THR A 116 -13.02 7.74 1.36
N TRP A 117 -13.70 8.80 1.76
CA TRP A 117 -14.98 9.18 1.17
C TRP A 117 -14.75 10.21 0.08
N THR A 118 -15.36 9.97 -1.08
CA THR A 118 -15.34 10.88 -2.23
C THR A 118 -16.74 11.35 -2.54
N HIS A 119 -16.94 12.66 -2.56
CA HIS A 119 -18.17 13.30 -3.00
C HIS A 119 -17.94 14.14 -4.26
N TYR A 120 -18.67 13.87 -5.31
CA TYR A 120 -18.56 14.61 -6.56
C TYR A 120 -19.46 15.85 -6.56
N LEU A 121 -18.89 17.04 -6.32
CA LEU A 121 -19.60 18.32 -6.42
C LEU A 121 -20.09 18.60 -7.84
N LYS A 122 -19.31 18.14 -8.83
CA LYS A 122 -19.60 18.06 -10.28
C LYS A 122 -18.94 16.81 -10.81
N PRO A 123 -19.30 16.30 -12.02
CA PRO A 123 -18.68 15.08 -12.57
C PRO A 123 -17.15 15.04 -12.54
N ASN A 124 -16.49 16.20 -12.64
CA ASN A 124 -15.02 16.30 -12.66
C ASN A 124 -14.48 17.11 -11.47
N ALA A 125 -15.24 17.28 -10.40
CA ALA A 125 -14.82 18.05 -9.21
C ALA A 125 -15.08 17.23 -7.93
N PRO A 126 -14.27 16.20 -7.64
CA PRO A 126 -14.40 15.43 -6.40
C PRO A 126 -13.88 16.22 -5.20
N LEU A 127 -14.63 16.17 -4.13
CA LEU A 127 -14.21 16.45 -2.75
C LEU A 127 -13.84 15.10 -2.12
N LYS A 128 -12.62 14.97 -1.60
CA LYS A 128 -12.13 13.78 -0.92
C LYS A 128 -11.89 14.07 0.55
N LEU A 129 -12.41 13.22 1.42
CA LEU A 129 -12.10 13.19 2.84
C LEU A 129 -11.47 11.83 3.14
N ASN A 130 -10.23 11.85 3.60
CA ASN A 130 -9.50 10.65 3.96
C ASN A 130 -9.15 10.67 5.43
N GLY A 131 -9.25 9.53 6.10
CA GLY A 131 -8.78 9.29 7.44
C GLY A 131 -7.99 7.99 7.50
N TRP A 132 -6.89 8.00 8.25
CA TRP A 132 -6.10 6.79 8.47
C TRP A 132 -5.69 6.64 9.93
N VAL A 133 -5.43 5.40 10.31
CA VAL A 133 -4.77 5.03 11.56
C VAL A 133 -3.79 3.91 11.27
N SER A 134 -2.62 3.98 11.87
CA SER A 134 -1.63 2.91 11.84
C SER A 134 -1.08 2.65 13.24
N ASP A 135 -0.63 1.41 13.45
CA ASP A 135 0.02 0.94 14.66
C ASP A 135 1.29 0.17 14.25
N SER A 136 2.41 0.58 14.77
CA SER A 136 3.74 0.03 14.52
C SER A 136 4.37 -0.36 15.85
N ASP A 137 4.98 -1.55 15.91
CA ASP A 137 5.67 -2.01 17.12
C ASP A 137 6.87 -1.12 17.47
N VAL A 138 7.47 -0.45 16.47
CA VAL A 138 8.65 0.40 16.62
C VAL A 138 8.29 1.87 16.86
N TYR A 139 7.33 2.41 16.11
CA TYR A 139 7.01 3.84 16.11
C TYR A 139 5.73 4.17 16.87
N GLY A 140 4.97 3.14 17.30
CA GLY A 140 3.69 3.32 17.98
C GLY A 140 2.55 3.69 17.04
N GLN A 141 1.52 4.32 17.59
CA GLN A 141 0.31 4.68 16.86
C GLN A 141 0.45 6.04 16.17
N ASP A 142 -0.03 6.10 14.93
CA ASP A 142 -0.18 7.32 14.14
C ASP A 142 -1.57 7.37 13.51
N ALA A 143 -2.14 8.57 13.41
CA ALA A 143 -3.44 8.78 12.78
C ALA A 143 -3.52 10.16 12.16
N GLY A 144 -4.30 10.28 11.11
CA GLY A 144 -4.48 11.56 10.46
C GLY A 144 -5.76 11.65 9.63
N VAL A 145 -6.08 12.88 9.26
CA VAL A 145 -7.20 13.22 8.38
C VAL A 145 -6.71 14.19 7.33
N SER A 146 -7.16 14.00 6.10
CA SER A 146 -6.91 14.96 5.02
C SER A 146 -8.20 15.28 4.27
N ILE A 147 -8.26 16.50 3.73
CA ILE A 147 -9.31 16.96 2.85
C ILE A 147 -8.68 17.48 1.55
N GLY A 148 -9.26 17.11 0.43
CA GLY A 148 -8.79 17.51 -0.89
C GLY A 148 -9.95 17.83 -1.82
N VAL A 149 -9.77 18.83 -2.68
CA VAL A 149 -10.70 19.19 -3.74
C VAL A 149 -9.94 19.23 -5.06
N GLU A 150 -10.44 18.54 -6.06
CA GLU A 150 -9.92 18.63 -7.43
C GLU A 150 -10.83 19.54 -8.26
N ILE A 151 -10.26 20.59 -8.83
CA ILE A 151 -11.00 21.54 -9.67
C ILE A 151 -10.43 21.44 -11.09
N PRO A 152 -11.21 21.02 -12.09
CA PRO A 152 -10.73 21.01 -13.47
C PRO A 152 -10.49 22.46 -13.93
N LEU A 153 -9.27 22.73 -14.37
CA LEU A 153 -8.96 23.98 -15.07
C LEU A 153 -9.43 23.85 -16.51
N ASP A 154 -10.45 24.59 -16.87
CA ASP A 154 -10.93 24.65 -18.26
C ASP A 154 -9.89 25.40 -19.11
N ARG A 155 -9.32 24.73 -20.12
CA ARG A 155 -8.34 25.32 -21.05
C ARG A 155 -8.92 26.39 -21.98
N SER A 156 -10.23 26.64 -21.91
CA SER A 156 -10.88 27.66 -22.73
C SER A 156 -10.66 29.09 -22.25
N LEU A 157 -9.89 29.31 -21.19
CA LEU A 157 -9.57 30.64 -20.63
C LEU A 157 -8.18 31.17 -21.02
N PHE A 158 -7.46 30.49 -21.96
CA PHE A 158 -6.15 30.94 -22.47
C PHE A 158 -6.14 30.95 -24.00
#